data_abed3b52ec91fa037f2e5c9e9dc0f777
#
_entry.id   abed3b52ec91fa037f2e5c9e9dc0f777
#
_cell.length_a   1.000
_cell.length_b   1.000
_cell.length_c   1.000
_cell.angle_alpha   90.00
_cell.angle_beta   90.00
_cell.angle_gamma   90.00
#
_symmetry.space_group_name_H-M   'P 1'
#
loop_
_entity.id
_entity.type
_entity.pdbx_description
1 polymer ?
#
loop_
_entity_poly.entity_id
_entity_poly.type
_entity_poly.pdbx_seq_one_letter_code
_entity_poly.pdbx_strand_id
1 'polypeptide(L)'
;MANFSDFYFDSSTGKNRIYVRQWSPEGEPRGIVQIEHGIAEHIERYDDFARFLADNGFIVVGDDHLGHGKSIDNGGEQGFFAESDGWDYVVWDIDRLHDIMHEKYPDLPYIFFGHSMGSFLVRTYIIRHPEKPDAVIISGTGHQPLPMVLGGLAMASAAVKLYGAHKIGNTLNNVAFGAY
;
A
#
# COMPACT_ATOMS: atom_id res chain seq x y z
N MET A 1 0.31 25.54 -6.48
CA MET A 1 0.33 24.09 -6.83
C MET A 1 1.04 23.36 -5.71
N ALA A 2 0.43 22.32 -5.18
CA ALA A 2 1.03 21.52 -4.11
C ALA A 2 2.43 21.03 -4.52
N ASN A 3 3.41 21.24 -3.64
CA ASN A 3 4.76 20.72 -3.83
C ASN A 3 4.78 19.24 -3.46
N PHE A 4 5.59 18.44 -4.16
CA PHE A 4 5.83 17.05 -3.75
C PHE A 4 7.33 16.81 -3.51
N SER A 5 7.62 15.83 -2.70
CA SER A 5 8.97 15.32 -2.43
C SER A 5 8.94 13.80 -2.34
N ASP A 6 10.03 13.18 -2.75
CA ASP A 6 10.19 11.72 -2.74
C ASP A 6 11.28 11.34 -1.73
N PHE A 7 11.07 10.22 -1.04
CA PHE A 7 12.08 9.66 -0.16
C PHE A 7 11.95 8.12 -0.10
N TYR A 8 12.87 7.48 0.59
CA TYR A 8 12.86 6.04 0.80
C TYR A 8 13.09 5.73 2.27
N PHE A 9 12.46 4.66 2.75
CA PHE A 9 12.80 4.05 4.04
C PHE A 9 13.11 2.56 3.86
N ASP A 10 13.80 1.96 4.84
CA ASP A 10 14.12 0.53 4.80
C ASP A 10 12.88 -0.27 5.17
N SER A 11 12.49 -1.21 4.30
CA SER A 11 11.38 -2.12 4.56
C SER A 11 11.60 -2.97 5.80
N SER A 12 10.51 -3.35 6.42
CA SER A 12 10.46 -4.30 7.55
C SER A 12 11.04 -5.68 7.19
N THR A 13 11.17 -6.01 5.90
CA THR A 13 11.90 -7.19 5.43
C THR A 13 13.40 -7.14 5.72
N GLY A 14 13.97 -5.95 5.95
CA GLY A 14 15.41 -5.72 6.07
C GLY A 14 16.21 -5.90 4.77
N LYS A 15 15.57 -6.10 3.63
CA LYS A 15 16.20 -6.38 2.33
C LYS A 15 15.89 -5.36 1.25
N ASN A 16 14.77 -4.67 1.36
CA ASN A 16 14.24 -3.77 0.35
C ASN A 16 14.13 -2.35 0.89
N ARG A 17 14.08 -1.37 0.00
CA ARG A 17 13.73 0.01 0.34
C ARG A 17 12.39 0.36 -0.27
N ILE A 18 11.56 0.99 0.51
CA ILE A 18 10.21 1.41 0.12
C ILE A 18 10.27 2.85 -0.37
N TYR A 19 9.81 3.06 -1.60
CA TYR A 19 9.65 4.39 -2.18
C TYR A 19 8.42 5.05 -1.62
N VAL A 20 8.52 6.33 -1.29
CA VAL A 20 7.44 7.17 -0.77
C VAL A 20 7.37 8.46 -1.54
N ARG A 21 6.15 8.91 -1.84
CA ARG A 21 5.87 10.27 -2.28
C ARG A 21 5.01 11.01 -1.26
N GLN A 22 5.43 12.23 -0.94
CA GLN A 22 4.69 13.15 -0.09
C GLN A 22 4.30 14.38 -0.89
N TRP A 23 3.03 14.78 -0.83
CA TRP A 23 2.53 16.08 -1.31
C TRP A 23 2.21 16.95 -0.10
N SER A 24 2.61 18.21 -0.17
CA SER A 24 2.47 19.15 0.93
C SER A 24 1.63 20.35 0.53
N PRO A 25 0.72 20.82 1.41
CA PRO A 25 -0.08 22.01 1.18
C PRO A 25 0.78 23.28 1.23
N GLU A 26 0.27 24.37 0.67
CA GLU A 26 0.76 25.71 0.96
C GLU A 26 0.19 26.16 2.32
N GLY A 27 1.04 26.45 3.31
CA GLY A 27 0.64 26.89 4.65
C GLY A 27 0.51 25.77 5.67
N GLU A 28 -0.19 26.06 6.77
CA GLU A 28 -0.32 25.13 7.91
C GLU A 28 -1.21 23.93 7.54
N PRO A 29 -0.72 22.71 7.72
CA PRO A 29 -1.49 21.51 7.39
C PRO A 29 -2.61 21.24 8.41
N ARG A 30 -3.72 20.68 7.92
CA ARG A 30 -4.91 20.33 8.71
C ARG A 30 -4.94 18.88 9.17
N GLY A 31 -4.13 18.03 8.55
CA GLY A 31 -4.09 16.60 8.81
C GLY A 31 -3.23 15.87 7.78
N ILE A 32 -3.04 14.59 7.98
CA ILE A 32 -2.28 13.70 7.11
C ILE A 32 -3.23 12.69 6.48
N VAL A 33 -3.09 12.46 5.18
CA VAL A 33 -3.78 11.36 4.47
C VAL A 33 -2.72 10.41 3.92
N GLN A 34 -2.67 9.20 4.47
CA GLN A 34 -1.82 8.12 3.95
C GLN A 34 -2.63 7.27 2.97
N ILE A 35 -2.14 7.14 1.74
CA ILE A 35 -2.79 6.42 0.64
C ILE A 35 -2.13 5.06 0.47
N GLU A 36 -2.94 4.00 0.55
CA GLU A 36 -2.57 2.61 0.28
C GLU A 36 -3.16 2.20 -1.07
N HIS A 37 -2.31 2.02 -2.06
CA HIS A 37 -2.71 1.72 -3.43
C HIS A 37 -3.16 0.27 -3.63
N GLY A 38 -3.80 -0.01 -4.75
CA GLY A 38 -4.25 -1.35 -5.13
C GLY A 38 -3.16 -2.21 -5.74
N ILE A 39 -3.51 -3.47 -6.05
CA ILE A 39 -2.61 -4.38 -6.76
C ILE A 39 -2.39 -3.90 -8.21
N ALA A 40 -1.20 -4.16 -8.76
CA ALA A 40 -0.80 -3.79 -10.11
C ALA A 40 -0.85 -2.29 -10.43
N GLU A 41 -0.72 -1.46 -9.43
CA GLU A 41 -0.59 0.00 -9.56
C GLU A 41 0.53 0.54 -8.65
N HIS A 42 0.66 1.83 -8.53
CA HIS A 42 1.71 2.52 -7.77
C HIS A 42 1.21 3.89 -7.31
N ILE A 43 1.89 4.49 -6.34
CA ILE A 43 1.42 5.71 -5.68
C ILE A 43 1.30 6.92 -6.63
N GLU A 44 2.09 7.03 -7.66
CA GLU A 44 2.02 8.15 -8.60
C GLU A 44 0.69 8.21 -9.39
N ARG A 45 -0.07 7.10 -9.46
CA ARG A 45 -1.43 7.12 -10.04
C ARG A 45 -2.41 7.99 -9.27
N TYR A 46 -2.09 8.29 -8.03
CA TYR A 46 -2.90 9.13 -7.15
C TYR A 46 -2.50 10.62 -7.20
N ASP A 47 -1.58 11.03 -8.10
CA ASP A 47 -1.03 12.39 -8.13
C ASP A 47 -2.12 13.48 -8.18
N ASP A 48 -3.10 13.36 -9.06
CA ASP A 48 -4.20 14.32 -9.17
C ASP A 48 -5.06 14.39 -7.90
N PHE A 49 -5.38 13.23 -7.31
CA PHE A 49 -6.14 13.14 -6.07
C PHE A 49 -5.34 13.69 -4.88
N ALA A 50 -4.07 13.33 -4.80
CA ALA A 50 -3.17 13.81 -3.74
C ALA A 50 -2.97 15.33 -3.81
N ARG A 51 -2.81 15.90 -5.02
CA ARG A 51 -2.74 17.35 -5.23
C ARG A 51 -4.04 18.03 -4.81
N PHE A 52 -5.18 17.48 -5.19
CA PHE A 52 -6.48 18.00 -4.76
C PHE A 52 -6.57 18.07 -3.22
N LEU A 53 -6.18 17.01 -2.51
CA LEU A 53 -6.17 17.01 -1.05
C LEU A 53 -5.15 17.99 -0.48
N ALA A 54 -3.97 18.09 -1.07
CA ALA A 54 -2.94 19.02 -0.62
C ALA A 54 -3.35 20.49 -0.86
N ASP A 55 -3.98 20.80 -1.98
CA ASP A 55 -4.56 22.13 -2.23
C ASP A 55 -5.70 22.47 -1.25
N ASN A 56 -6.30 21.45 -0.60
CA ASN A 56 -7.28 21.59 0.48
C ASN A 56 -6.69 21.48 1.90
N GLY A 57 -5.37 21.58 2.02
CA GLY A 57 -4.66 21.73 3.30
C GLY A 57 -4.24 20.42 3.97
N PHE A 58 -4.22 19.29 3.27
CA PHE A 58 -3.72 18.04 3.83
C PHE A 58 -2.29 17.76 3.36
N ILE A 59 -1.46 17.21 4.25
CA ILE A 59 -0.29 16.45 3.83
C ILE A 59 -0.80 15.13 3.29
N VAL A 60 -0.40 14.76 2.09
CA VAL A 60 -0.71 13.45 1.52
C VAL A 60 0.58 12.67 1.39
N VAL A 61 0.57 11.42 1.78
CA VAL A 61 1.73 10.54 1.67
C VAL A 61 1.27 9.16 1.22
N GLY A 62 2.11 8.44 0.51
CA GLY A 62 1.87 7.05 0.18
C GLY A 62 3.13 6.41 -0.35
N ASP A 63 3.23 5.12 -0.16
CA ASP A 63 4.35 4.32 -0.62
C ASP A 63 4.00 3.53 -1.89
N ASP A 64 5.01 3.10 -2.60
CA ASP A 64 4.90 1.95 -3.49
C ASP A 64 5.15 0.69 -2.66
N HIS A 65 4.14 -0.13 -2.47
CA HIS A 65 4.23 -1.35 -1.66
C HIS A 65 5.35 -2.28 -2.14
N LEU A 66 5.81 -3.20 -1.30
CA LEU A 66 6.71 -4.27 -1.71
C LEU A 66 6.27 -4.89 -3.04
N GLY A 67 7.19 -5.08 -3.97
CA GLY A 67 6.92 -5.64 -5.29
C GLY A 67 6.16 -4.72 -6.25
N HIS A 68 6.00 -3.44 -5.92
CA HIS A 68 5.30 -2.46 -6.75
C HIS A 68 6.15 -1.22 -7.03
N GLY A 69 5.82 -0.54 -8.14
CA GLY A 69 6.36 0.74 -8.53
C GLY A 69 7.88 0.84 -8.37
N LYS A 70 8.36 1.93 -7.79
CA LYS A 70 9.80 2.20 -7.58
C LYS A 70 10.41 1.42 -6.40
N SER A 71 9.60 0.76 -5.58
CA SER A 71 10.12 -0.13 -4.53
C SER A 71 10.80 -1.38 -5.08
N ILE A 72 10.55 -1.73 -6.36
CA ILE A 72 11.28 -2.82 -7.03
C ILE A 72 12.70 -2.43 -7.47
N ASP A 73 13.00 -1.13 -7.65
CA ASP A 73 14.28 -0.64 -8.17
C ASP A 73 15.45 -0.89 -7.20
N ASN A 74 15.17 -1.16 -5.93
CA ASN A 74 16.15 -1.35 -4.86
C ASN A 74 16.17 -2.79 -4.34
N GLY A 75 16.21 -3.76 -5.25
CA GLY A 75 16.31 -5.17 -4.92
C GLY A 75 14.97 -5.87 -4.72
N GLY A 76 13.87 -5.21 -5.10
CA GLY A 76 12.54 -5.81 -5.16
C GLY A 76 12.34 -6.64 -6.42
N GLU A 77 11.28 -7.44 -6.43
CA GLU A 77 10.81 -8.21 -7.58
C GLU A 77 9.34 -7.92 -7.80
N GLN A 78 8.94 -7.69 -9.06
CA GLN A 78 7.57 -7.30 -9.39
C GLN A 78 6.54 -8.32 -8.93
N GLY A 79 5.57 -7.87 -8.12
CA GLY A 79 4.48 -8.68 -7.59
C GLY A 79 4.88 -9.63 -6.46
N PHE A 80 6.12 -9.56 -5.99
CA PHE A 80 6.62 -10.41 -4.91
C PHE A 80 6.85 -9.60 -3.63
N PHE A 81 6.23 -10.00 -2.52
CA PHE A 81 6.38 -9.32 -1.24
C PHE A 81 7.54 -9.90 -0.42
N ALA A 82 7.49 -11.21 -0.13
CA ALA A 82 8.51 -11.93 0.60
C ALA A 82 8.31 -13.45 0.47
N GLU A 83 9.32 -14.24 0.88
CA GLU A 83 9.27 -15.71 0.89
C GLU A 83 8.24 -16.26 1.90
N SER A 84 8.06 -15.57 3.03
CA SER A 84 7.05 -15.84 4.04
C SER A 84 6.52 -14.52 4.57
N ASP A 85 5.32 -14.54 5.13
CA ASP A 85 4.71 -13.42 5.84
C ASP A 85 4.62 -12.11 5.03
N GLY A 86 4.60 -12.22 3.68
CA GLY A 86 4.65 -11.07 2.77
C GLY A 86 3.56 -10.04 3.02
N TRP A 87 2.34 -10.49 3.37
CA TRP A 87 1.26 -9.59 3.75
C TRP A 87 1.57 -8.78 5.02
N ASP A 88 2.17 -9.45 6.00
CA ASP A 88 2.53 -8.81 7.27
C ASP A 88 3.64 -7.78 7.08
N TYR A 89 4.63 -8.05 6.24
CA TYR A 89 5.66 -7.08 5.91
C TYR A 89 5.09 -5.81 5.27
N VAL A 90 4.13 -5.94 4.34
CA VAL A 90 3.47 -4.76 3.77
C VAL A 90 2.72 -3.97 4.85
N VAL A 91 2.00 -4.63 5.74
CA VAL A 91 1.30 -3.96 6.85
C VAL A 91 2.28 -3.30 7.84
N TRP A 92 3.43 -3.90 8.11
CA TRP A 92 4.48 -3.28 8.95
C TRP A 92 5.16 -2.10 8.26
N ASP A 93 5.29 -2.13 6.93
CA ASP A 93 5.81 -0.98 6.18
C ASP A 93 4.83 0.19 6.18
N ILE A 94 3.52 -0.07 6.11
CA ILE A 94 2.46 0.92 6.32
C ILE A 94 2.57 1.55 7.71
N ASP A 95 2.78 0.73 8.76
CA ASP A 95 2.97 1.20 10.12
C ASP A 95 4.24 2.06 10.27
N ARG A 96 5.31 1.64 9.63
CA ARG A 96 6.57 2.39 9.63
C ARG A 96 6.44 3.75 8.95
N LEU A 97 5.71 3.83 7.84
CA LEU A 97 5.43 5.12 7.18
C LEU A 97 4.58 6.02 8.07
N HIS A 98 3.56 5.44 8.73
CA HIS A 98 2.77 6.16 9.73
C HIS A 98 3.67 6.76 10.81
N ASP A 99 4.57 5.96 11.40
CA ASP A 99 5.43 6.41 12.50
C ASP A 99 6.40 7.51 12.05
N ILE A 100 6.97 7.41 10.84
CA ILE A 100 7.81 8.47 10.24
C ILE A 100 7.03 9.79 10.14
N MET A 101 5.80 9.72 9.68
CA MET A 101 4.98 10.91 9.49
C MET A 101 4.46 11.47 10.82
N HIS A 102 4.07 10.60 11.76
CA HIS A 102 3.61 11.01 13.08
C HIS A 102 4.74 11.64 13.91
N GLU A 103 5.98 11.12 13.82
CA GLU A 103 7.14 11.76 14.46
C GLU A 103 7.37 13.18 13.93
N LYS A 104 7.17 13.40 12.64
CA LYS A 104 7.34 14.71 12.01
C LYS A 104 6.20 15.68 12.30
N TYR A 105 4.98 15.16 12.50
CA TYR A 105 3.75 15.93 12.66
C TYR A 105 2.85 15.31 13.74
N PRO A 106 3.27 15.35 15.04
CA PRO A 106 2.63 14.56 16.12
C PRO A 106 1.20 15.03 16.47
N ASP A 107 0.87 16.28 16.18
CA ASP A 107 -0.41 16.88 16.56
C ASP A 107 -1.46 16.88 15.45
N LEU A 108 -1.11 16.35 14.26
CA LEU A 108 -2.03 16.33 13.14
C LEU A 108 -2.89 15.05 13.14
N PRO A 109 -4.21 15.18 12.89
CA PRO A 109 -5.06 14.00 12.70
C PRO A 109 -4.57 13.17 11.51
N TYR A 110 -4.61 11.83 11.68
CA TYR A 110 -4.09 10.86 10.74
C TYR A 110 -5.20 10.03 10.09
N ILE A 111 -5.27 10.09 8.77
CA ILE A 111 -6.34 9.48 7.97
C ILE A 111 -5.71 8.45 7.02
N PHE A 112 -6.23 7.23 7.02
CA PHE A 112 -5.87 6.23 6.02
C PHE A 112 -6.89 6.20 4.89
N PHE A 113 -6.40 6.17 3.66
CA PHE A 113 -7.20 5.92 2.46
C PHE A 113 -6.67 4.64 1.79
N GLY A 114 -7.48 3.58 1.76
CA GLY A 114 -7.12 2.33 1.09
C GLY A 114 -8.02 2.04 -0.11
N HIS A 115 -7.40 1.79 -1.27
CA HIS A 115 -8.12 1.40 -2.49
C HIS A 115 -7.82 -0.04 -2.89
N SER A 116 -8.85 -0.81 -3.27
CA SER A 116 -8.72 -2.20 -3.76
C SER A 116 -7.89 -3.06 -2.79
N MET A 117 -6.73 -3.60 -3.18
CA MET A 117 -5.82 -4.32 -2.28
C MET A 117 -5.45 -3.45 -1.06
N GLY A 118 -5.15 -2.16 -1.25
CA GLY A 118 -4.87 -1.23 -0.15
C GLY A 118 -6.02 -1.14 0.86
N SER A 119 -7.27 -1.32 0.41
CA SER A 119 -8.41 -1.37 1.34
C SER A 119 -8.38 -2.58 2.27
N PHE A 120 -7.87 -3.73 1.81
CA PHE A 120 -7.68 -4.90 2.65
C PHE A 120 -6.47 -4.75 3.59
N LEU A 121 -5.40 -4.10 3.12
CA LEU A 121 -4.23 -3.75 3.94
C LEU A 121 -4.65 -2.83 5.09
N VAL A 122 -5.35 -1.73 4.79
CA VAL A 122 -5.86 -0.79 5.81
C VAL A 122 -6.80 -1.49 6.80
N ARG A 123 -7.69 -2.38 6.34
CA ARG A 123 -8.54 -3.17 7.25
C ARG A 123 -7.73 -4.06 8.18
N THR A 124 -6.66 -4.69 7.68
CA THR A 124 -5.74 -5.47 8.51
C THR A 124 -5.02 -4.57 9.50
N TYR A 125 -4.57 -3.40 9.04
CA TYR A 125 -3.87 -2.41 9.85
C TYR A 125 -4.71 -1.91 11.05
N ILE A 126 -5.94 -1.46 10.80
CA ILE A 126 -6.81 -0.93 11.87
C ILE A 126 -7.27 -1.99 12.88
N ILE A 127 -7.27 -3.27 12.51
CA ILE A 127 -7.53 -4.37 13.45
C ILE A 127 -6.34 -4.54 14.41
N ARG A 128 -5.12 -4.30 13.94
CA ARG A 128 -3.89 -4.45 14.72
C ARG A 128 -3.53 -3.20 15.52
N HIS A 129 -3.86 -2.02 14.98
CA HIS A 129 -3.51 -0.70 15.50
C HIS A 129 -4.74 0.23 15.54
N PRO A 130 -5.80 -0.13 16.29
CA PRO A 130 -7.05 0.63 16.30
C PRO A 130 -6.90 2.05 16.87
N GLU A 131 -5.83 2.31 17.63
CA GLU A 131 -5.52 3.58 18.27
C GLU A 131 -4.79 4.58 17.38
N LYS A 132 -4.22 4.14 16.25
CA LYS A 132 -3.38 5.00 15.41
C LYS A 132 -4.16 5.90 14.44
N PRO A 133 -5.20 5.42 13.72
CA PRO A 133 -5.95 6.26 12.79
C PRO A 133 -7.05 7.06 13.48
N ASP A 134 -7.15 8.36 13.16
CA ASP A 134 -8.31 9.18 13.53
C ASP A 134 -9.49 8.93 12.60
N ALA A 135 -9.23 8.60 11.33
CA ALA A 135 -10.26 8.26 10.35
C ALA A 135 -9.72 7.29 9.28
N VAL A 136 -10.65 6.57 8.66
CA VAL A 136 -10.34 5.59 7.60
C VAL A 136 -11.32 5.70 6.47
N ILE A 137 -10.82 5.74 5.23
CA ILE A 137 -11.59 5.71 4.00
C ILE A 137 -11.28 4.41 3.26
N ILE A 138 -12.29 3.59 3.05
CA ILE A 138 -12.18 2.30 2.37
C ILE A 138 -12.87 2.39 1.02
N SER A 139 -12.09 2.27 -0.05
CA SER A 139 -12.55 2.39 -1.44
C SER A 139 -12.31 1.08 -2.21
N GLY A 140 -13.27 0.68 -3.04
CA GLY A 140 -13.12 -0.51 -3.88
C GLY A 140 -12.90 -1.80 -3.10
N THR A 141 -13.34 -1.85 -1.84
CA THR A 141 -13.24 -3.04 -1.00
C THR A 141 -14.29 -4.08 -1.37
N GLY A 142 -14.09 -5.31 -0.94
CA GLY A 142 -15.02 -6.40 -1.20
C GLY A 142 -15.03 -7.45 -0.09
N HIS A 143 -15.90 -8.43 -0.29
CA HIS A 143 -15.95 -9.65 0.50
C HIS A 143 -16.10 -10.83 -0.46
N GLN A 144 -15.25 -11.83 -0.30
CA GLN A 144 -15.32 -13.05 -1.09
C GLN A 144 -15.84 -14.20 -0.22
N PRO A 145 -16.77 -15.02 -0.73
CA PRO A 145 -17.21 -16.21 -0.03
C PRO A 145 -16.05 -17.15 0.29
N LEU A 146 -16.04 -17.72 1.49
CA LEU A 146 -14.95 -18.60 1.96
C LEU A 146 -14.59 -19.75 0.97
N PRO A 147 -15.53 -20.44 0.29
CA PRO A 147 -15.17 -21.46 -0.69
C PRO A 147 -14.35 -20.91 -1.86
N MET A 148 -14.64 -19.68 -2.30
CA MET A 148 -13.90 -19.01 -3.39
C MET A 148 -12.48 -18.65 -2.94
N VAL A 149 -12.32 -18.15 -1.71
CA VAL A 149 -11.01 -17.88 -1.12
C VAL A 149 -10.17 -19.13 -0.99
N LEU A 150 -10.76 -20.23 -0.47
CA LEU A 150 -10.07 -21.51 -0.32
C LEU A 150 -9.68 -22.11 -1.68
N GLY A 151 -10.56 -22.01 -2.68
CA GLY A 151 -10.27 -22.45 -4.05
C GLY A 151 -9.11 -21.66 -4.67
N GLY A 152 -9.12 -20.34 -4.54
CA GLY A 152 -8.04 -19.48 -5.00
C GLY A 152 -6.71 -19.78 -4.31
N LEU A 153 -6.72 -19.99 -3.00
CA LEU A 153 -5.54 -20.36 -2.22
C LEU A 153 -4.96 -21.71 -2.66
N ALA A 154 -5.82 -22.71 -2.88
CA ALA A 154 -5.38 -24.03 -3.36
C ALA A 154 -4.74 -23.94 -4.76
N MET A 155 -5.34 -23.17 -5.69
CA MET A 155 -4.79 -22.94 -7.02
C MET A 155 -3.44 -22.20 -6.97
N ALA A 156 -3.33 -21.15 -6.19
CA ALA A 156 -2.09 -20.41 -6.01
C ALA A 156 -0.99 -21.29 -5.41
N SER A 157 -1.32 -22.07 -4.37
CA SER A 157 -0.38 -22.99 -3.73
C SER A 157 0.11 -24.09 -4.68
N ALA A 158 -0.76 -24.61 -5.54
CA ALA A 158 -0.39 -25.58 -6.56
C ALA A 158 0.53 -24.95 -7.62
N ALA A 159 0.24 -23.72 -8.06
CA ALA A 159 1.06 -22.98 -9.02
C ALA A 159 2.46 -22.71 -8.46
N VAL A 160 2.57 -22.27 -7.21
CA VAL A 160 3.86 -22.07 -6.52
C VAL A 160 4.68 -23.35 -6.45
N LYS A 161 4.05 -24.49 -6.11
CA LYS A 161 4.72 -25.80 -6.07
C LYS A 161 5.22 -26.26 -7.43
N LEU A 162 4.47 -25.96 -8.51
CA LEU A 162 4.80 -26.45 -9.87
C LEU A 162 5.79 -25.52 -10.58
N TYR A 163 5.71 -24.23 -10.35
CA TYR A 163 6.42 -23.21 -11.15
C TYR A 163 7.38 -22.35 -10.34
N GLY A 164 7.35 -22.43 -9.01
CA GLY A 164 8.12 -21.57 -8.10
C GLY A 164 7.39 -20.26 -7.75
N ALA A 165 7.75 -19.67 -6.62
CA ALA A 165 7.12 -18.45 -6.08
C ALA A 165 7.44 -17.18 -6.89
N HIS A 166 8.60 -17.16 -7.57
CA HIS A 166 9.08 -16.01 -8.33
C HIS A 166 8.61 -15.97 -9.80
N LYS A 167 7.79 -16.93 -10.20
CA LYS A 167 7.30 -16.95 -11.60
C LYS A 167 6.04 -16.10 -11.73
N ILE A 168 6.09 -15.12 -12.64
CA ILE A 168 4.92 -14.31 -12.99
C ILE A 168 3.82 -15.21 -13.53
N GLY A 169 2.70 -15.28 -12.83
CA GLY A 169 1.56 -16.13 -13.16
C GLY A 169 0.62 -15.49 -14.16
N ASN A 170 1.05 -15.29 -15.42
CA ASN A 170 0.22 -14.66 -16.46
C ASN A 170 -1.18 -15.30 -16.59
N THR A 171 -1.29 -16.61 -16.45
CA THR A 171 -2.57 -17.31 -16.48
C THR A 171 -3.45 -16.98 -15.29
N LEU A 172 -2.88 -16.89 -14.07
CA LEU A 172 -3.61 -16.51 -12.87
C LEU A 172 -4.01 -15.02 -12.90
N ASN A 173 -3.13 -14.17 -13.41
CA ASN A 173 -3.42 -12.76 -13.63
C ASN A 173 -4.57 -12.56 -14.61
N ASN A 174 -4.59 -13.29 -15.72
CA ASN A 174 -5.69 -13.22 -16.69
C ASN A 174 -7.02 -13.72 -16.11
N VAL A 175 -7.01 -14.73 -15.24
CA VAL A 175 -8.21 -15.21 -14.56
C VAL A 175 -8.69 -14.21 -13.51
N ALA A 176 -7.77 -13.59 -12.77
CA ALA A 176 -8.11 -12.66 -11.69
C ALA A 176 -8.49 -11.26 -12.20
N PHE A 177 -7.85 -10.78 -13.27
CA PHE A 177 -7.91 -9.39 -13.72
C PHE A 177 -8.27 -9.22 -15.20
N GLY A 178 -8.44 -10.30 -15.95
CA GLY A 178 -8.68 -10.24 -17.39
C GLY A 178 -10.05 -9.69 -17.82
N ALA A 179 -10.88 -9.29 -16.86
CA ALA A 179 -12.16 -8.61 -17.08
C ALA A 179 -12.09 -7.09 -16.81
N TYR A 180 -10.90 -6.53 -16.53
CA TYR A 180 -10.68 -5.11 -16.24
C TYR A 180 -9.80 -4.44 -17.29
#